data_4edfabc5eb9cc3aca9237912a78611bf
#
_entry.id   4edfabc5eb9cc3aca9237912a78611bf
#
_cell.length_a   1.000
_cell.length_b   1.000
_cell.length_c   1.000
_cell.angle_alpha   90.00
_cell.angle_beta   90.00
_cell.angle_gamma   90.00
#
_symmetry.space_group_name_H-M   'P 1'
#
loop_
_entity.id
_entity.type
_entity.pdbx_description
1 polymer ?
#
loop_
_entity_poly.entity_id
_entity_poly.type
_entity_poly.pdbx_seq_one_letter_code
_entity_poly.pdbx_strand_id
1 'polypeptide(L)'
;MREFLAQIRTTTPSKPVGLIRLVVGGVFLMTGVMKLAVPVLGEAFAGQLEQAHIPLVALNQWLVPIVEILLGAFLILGFVSRLLSLVAIVIMLVATYVHRVVQDPALFPLQPKEPIIPVVVMGLCIYLIWRGSGAWSLDLRPRVVPTE
;
A
#
# COMPACT_ATOMS: atom_id res chain seq x y z
N MET A 1 24.99 5.47 0.66
CA MET A 1 23.89 4.52 1.00
C MET A 1 23.38 4.70 2.42
N ARG A 2 24.26 4.77 3.46
CA ARG A 2 23.82 4.95 4.88
C ARG A 2 23.11 6.29 5.13
N GLU A 3 23.59 7.39 4.55
CA GLU A 3 22.97 8.72 4.70
C GLU A 3 21.59 8.82 4.03
N PHE A 4 21.44 8.25 2.84
CA PHE A 4 20.18 8.17 2.13
C PHE A 4 19.11 7.43 2.94
N LEU A 5 19.45 6.27 3.50
CA LEU A 5 18.55 5.53 4.39
C LEU A 5 18.23 6.30 5.68
N ALA A 6 19.17 7.11 6.17
CA ALA A 6 18.94 7.98 7.31
C ALA A 6 17.90 9.06 7.01
N GLN A 7 17.99 9.71 5.86
CA GLN A 7 17.05 10.74 5.43
C GLN A 7 15.63 10.18 5.22
N ILE A 8 15.50 9.02 4.56
CA ILE A 8 14.20 8.38 4.32
C ILE A 8 13.51 7.99 5.63
N ARG A 9 14.27 7.64 6.66
CA ARG A 9 13.76 7.23 7.98
C ARG A 9 13.55 8.38 8.95
N THR A 10 13.80 9.63 8.55
CA THR A 10 13.51 10.77 9.42
C THR A 10 12.00 10.89 9.68
N THR A 11 11.62 10.88 10.95
CA THR A 11 10.21 10.95 11.36
C THR A 11 10.07 11.63 12.71
N THR A 12 8.87 12.14 13.00
CA THR A 12 8.51 12.73 14.29
C THR A 12 7.53 11.83 15.01
N PRO A 13 7.49 11.80 16.37
CA PRO A 13 6.60 10.92 17.15
C PRO A 13 5.14 11.42 17.15
N SER A 14 4.57 11.64 15.97
CA SER A 14 3.19 12.11 15.79
C SER A 14 2.20 10.95 15.81
N LYS A 15 1.28 10.94 16.78
CA LYS A 15 0.23 9.91 16.90
C LYS A 15 -0.73 9.89 15.70
N PRO A 16 -1.26 11.03 15.18
CA PRO A 16 -2.11 11.03 14.01
C PRO A 16 -1.44 10.42 12.77
N VAL A 17 -0.16 10.74 12.55
CA VAL A 17 0.61 10.16 11.44
C VAL A 17 0.77 8.65 11.59
N GLY A 18 1.09 8.19 12.81
CA GLY A 18 1.17 6.76 13.11
C GLY A 18 -0.15 6.04 12.86
N LEU A 19 -1.28 6.63 13.25
CA LEU A 19 -2.61 6.05 13.01
C LEU A 19 -2.94 5.96 11.52
N ILE A 20 -2.70 7.03 10.76
CA ILE A 20 -2.90 7.02 9.29
C ILE A 20 -2.07 5.92 8.65
N ARG A 21 -0.82 5.77 9.05
CA ARG A 21 0.07 4.72 8.56
C ARG A 21 -0.47 3.31 8.86
N LEU A 22 -0.99 3.10 10.07
CA LEU A 22 -1.60 1.81 10.46
C LEU A 22 -2.84 1.51 9.63
N VAL A 23 -3.68 2.52 9.37
CA VAL A 23 -4.87 2.36 8.53
C VAL A 23 -4.47 2.01 7.09
N VAL A 24 -3.55 2.77 6.48
CA VAL A 24 -3.07 2.49 5.12
C VAL A 24 -2.43 1.10 5.04
N GLY A 25 -1.57 0.75 6.01
CA GLY A 25 -0.95 -0.57 6.08
C GLY A 25 -1.97 -1.69 6.24
N GLY A 26 -3.00 -1.49 7.07
CA GLY A 26 -4.10 -2.42 7.26
C GLY A 26 -4.92 -2.66 5.99
N VAL A 27 -5.21 -1.60 5.22
CA VAL A 27 -5.90 -1.71 3.93
C VAL A 27 -5.11 -2.57 2.96
N PHE A 28 -3.81 -2.29 2.76
CA PHE A 28 -2.98 -3.09 1.85
C PHE A 28 -2.82 -4.54 2.31
N LEU A 29 -2.58 -4.78 3.60
CA LEU A 29 -2.46 -6.12 4.14
C LEU A 29 -3.75 -6.92 3.92
N MET A 30 -4.89 -6.33 4.26
CA MET A 30 -6.19 -6.98 4.12
C MET A 30 -6.52 -7.28 2.66
N THR A 31 -6.36 -6.31 1.75
CA THR A 31 -6.68 -6.49 0.33
C THR A 31 -5.80 -7.54 -0.32
N GLY A 32 -4.50 -7.56 -0.01
CA GLY A 32 -3.57 -8.56 -0.51
C GLY A 32 -3.90 -9.96 0.00
N VAL A 33 -4.17 -10.11 1.31
CA VAL A 33 -4.58 -11.41 1.90
C VAL A 33 -5.88 -11.90 1.30
N MET A 34 -6.90 -11.05 1.17
CA MET A 34 -8.19 -11.43 0.62
C MET A 34 -8.09 -11.93 -0.82
N LYS A 35 -7.27 -11.30 -1.66
CA LYS A 35 -7.05 -11.75 -3.05
C LYS A 35 -6.39 -13.13 -3.15
N LEU A 36 -5.57 -13.52 -2.17
CA LEU A 36 -4.91 -14.83 -2.15
C LEU A 36 -5.71 -15.90 -1.41
N ALA A 37 -6.41 -15.53 -0.33
CA ALA A 37 -7.10 -16.48 0.55
C ALA A 37 -8.52 -16.78 0.12
N VAL A 38 -9.17 -15.87 -0.62
CA VAL A 38 -10.56 -16.01 -1.05
C VAL A 38 -10.61 -16.22 -2.57
N PRO A 39 -10.87 -17.46 -3.06
CA PRO A 39 -10.79 -17.77 -4.51
C PRO A 39 -11.62 -16.83 -5.38
N VAL A 40 -12.86 -16.53 -5.00
CA VAL A 40 -13.74 -15.62 -5.75
C VAL A 40 -13.14 -14.24 -5.92
N LEU A 41 -12.42 -13.70 -4.91
CA LEU A 41 -11.78 -12.40 -5.00
C LEU A 41 -10.51 -12.44 -5.84
N GLY A 42 -9.77 -13.56 -5.80
CA GLY A 42 -8.60 -13.77 -6.66
C GLY A 42 -8.99 -13.88 -8.13
N GLU A 43 -10.04 -14.63 -8.46
CA GLU A 43 -10.58 -14.76 -9.82
C GLU A 43 -11.12 -13.42 -10.32
N ALA A 44 -11.87 -12.70 -9.47
CA ALA A 44 -12.36 -11.37 -9.78
C ALA A 44 -11.20 -10.39 -10.10
N PHE A 45 -10.15 -10.42 -9.31
CA PHE A 45 -8.97 -9.59 -9.53
C PHE A 45 -8.26 -9.95 -10.86
N ALA A 46 -8.08 -11.24 -11.16
CA ALA A 46 -7.52 -11.69 -12.43
C ALA A 46 -8.38 -11.21 -13.63
N GLY A 47 -9.71 -11.37 -13.54
CA GLY A 47 -10.65 -10.88 -14.56
C GLY A 47 -10.59 -9.36 -14.76
N GLN A 48 -10.40 -8.58 -13.68
CA GLN A 48 -10.20 -7.13 -13.78
C GLN A 48 -8.90 -6.77 -14.52
N LEU A 49 -7.82 -7.50 -14.26
CA LEU A 49 -6.54 -7.28 -14.96
C LEU A 49 -6.67 -7.58 -16.46
N GLU A 50 -7.38 -8.65 -16.84
CA GLU A 50 -7.65 -9.01 -18.24
C GLU A 50 -8.48 -7.93 -18.95
N GLN A 51 -9.59 -7.53 -18.35
CA GLN A 51 -10.48 -6.51 -18.92
C GLN A 51 -9.81 -5.14 -19.06
N ALA A 52 -8.92 -4.81 -18.12
CA ALA A 52 -8.13 -3.58 -18.17
C ALA A 52 -6.90 -3.68 -19.10
N HIS A 53 -6.72 -4.80 -19.79
CA HIS A 53 -5.58 -5.07 -20.67
C HIS A 53 -4.22 -4.89 -19.98
N ILE A 54 -4.14 -5.23 -18.69
CA ILE A 54 -2.87 -5.20 -17.96
C ILE A 54 -1.97 -6.33 -18.50
N PRO A 55 -0.73 -6.04 -18.89
CA PRO A 55 0.18 -7.07 -19.40
C PRO A 55 0.54 -8.08 -18.28
N LEU A 56 0.91 -9.30 -18.70
CA LEU A 56 1.39 -10.36 -17.80
C LEU A 56 0.40 -10.69 -16.67
N VAL A 57 -0.89 -10.86 -16.99
CA VAL A 57 -1.95 -11.16 -16.01
C VAL A 57 -1.57 -12.34 -15.12
N ALA A 58 -1.07 -13.45 -15.71
CA ALA A 58 -0.66 -14.66 -14.97
C ALA A 58 0.42 -14.40 -13.90
N LEU A 59 1.26 -13.37 -14.11
CA LEU A 59 2.25 -12.95 -13.11
C LEU A 59 1.62 -11.98 -12.11
N ASN A 60 0.91 -10.96 -12.59
CA ASN A 60 0.40 -9.89 -11.76
C ASN A 60 -0.70 -10.32 -10.79
N GLN A 61 -1.48 -11.36 -11.13
CA GLN A 61 -2.48 -11.93 -10.22
C GLN A 61 -1.88 -12.46 -8.91
N TRP A 62 -0.61 -12.85 -8.90
CA TRP A 62 0.11 -13.31 -7.71
C TRP A 62 1.05 -12.24 -7.15
N LEU A 63 1.80 -11.56 -8.03
CA LEU A 63 2.80 -10.58 -7.64
C LEU A 63 2.17 -9.39 -6.89
N VAL A 64 1.07 -8.84 -7.41
CA VAL A 64 0.45 -7.65 -6.80
C VAL A 64 -0.06 -7.93 -5.39
N PRO A 65 -0.83 -9.01 -5.12
CA PRO A 65 -1.26 -9.32 -3.75
C PRO A 65 -0.09 -9.58 -2.79
N ILE A 66 0.98 -10.25 -3.25
CA ILE A 66 2.18 -10.47 -2.43
C ILE A 66 2.84 -9.15 -2.07
N VAL A 67 3.00 -8.26 -3.05
CA VAL A 67 3.55 -6.91 -2.81
C VAL A 67 2.65 -6.12 -1.86
N GLU A 68 1.33 -6.19 -2.00
CA GLU A 68 0.37 -5.54 -1.09
C GLU A 68 0.54 -6.05 0.35
N ILE A 69 0.67 -7.36 0.55
CA ILE A 69 0.88 -7.96 1.89
C ILE A 69 2.18 -7.45 2.51
N LEU A 70 3.28 -7.51 1.77
CA LEU A 70 4.59 -7.05 2.24
C LEU A 70 4.57 -5.56 2.56
N LEU A 71 4.02 -4.76 1.66
CA LEU A 71 3.87 -3.32 1.82
C LEU A 71 3.03 -2.98 3.05
N GLY A 72 1.88 -3.64 3.20
CA GLY A 72 1.00 -3.48 4.35
C GLY A 72 1.69 -3.84 5.66
N ALA A 73 2.37 -4.98 5.74
CA ALA A 73 3.10 -5.43 6.91
C ALA A 73 4.22 -4.44 7.30
N PHE A 74 5.05 -4.01 6.34
CA PHE A 74 6.12 -3.06 6.62
C PHE A 74 5.61 -1.65 6.96
N LEU A 75 4.50 -1.21 6.37
CA LEU A 75 3.84 0.02 6.79
C LEU A 75 3.33 -0.09 8.24
N ILE A 76 2.71 -1.19 8.63
CA ILE A 76 2.26 -1.42 10.01
C ILE A 76 3.44 -1.36 10.98
N LEU A 77 4.56 -1.98 10.64
CA LEU A 77 5.79 -1.92 11.43
C LEU A 77 6.42 -0.52 11.45
N GLY A 78 6.10 0.33 10.49
CA GLY A 78 6.69 1.66 10.35
C GLY A 78 8.16 1.64 9.96
N PHE A 79 8.50 0.76 9.03
CA PHE A 79 9.84 0.64 8.49
C PHE A 79 9.89 1.26 7.08
N VAL A 80 10.74 2.26 6.89
CA VAL A 80 10.97 2.96 5.60
C VAL A 80 9.66 3.46 4.96
N SER A 81 8.72 3.96 5.78
CA SER A 81 7.34 4.25 5.35
C SER A 81 7.25 5.22 4.18
N ARG A 82 8.20 6.16 4.03
CA ARG A 82 8.23 7.09 2.88
C ARG A 82 8.40 6.36 1.55
N LEU A 83 9.35 5.41 1.49
CA LEU A 83 9.60 4.63 0.28
C LEU A 83 8.42 3.71 -0.03
N LEU A 84 7.88 3.04 1.00
CA LEU A 84 6.71 2.17 0.84
C LEU A 84 5.47 2.95 0.38
N SER A 85 5.29 4.18 0.85
CA SER A 85 4.20 5.04 0.39
C SER A 85 4.33 5.42 -1.09
N LEU A 86 5.55 5.55 -1.64
CA LEU A 86 5.75 5.73 -3.08
C LEU A 86 5.30 4.49 -3.86
N VAL A 87 5.68 3.29 -3.40
CA VAL A 87 5.23 2.03 -4.02
C VAL A 87 3.70 1.91 -3.94
N ALA A 88 3.11 2.26 -2.79
CA ALA A 88 1.67 2.28 -2.60
C ALA A 88 0.95 3.20 -3.59
N ILE A 89 1.50 4.39 -3.86
CA ILE A 89 0.95 5.33 -4.85
C ILE A 89 0.93 4.70 -6.25
N VAL A 90 2.01 4.02 -6.65
CA VAL A 90 2.06 3.35 -7.97
C VAL A 90 0.97 2.29 -8.08
N ILE A 91 0.80 1.45 -7.04
CA ILE A 91 -0.27 0.43 -7.01
C ILE A 91 -1.65 1.10 -7.09
N MET A 92 -1.89 2.18 -6.35
CA MET A 92 -3.17 2.89 -6.34
C MET A 92 -3.45 3.64 -7.65
N LEU A 93 -2.44 4.10 -8.37
CA LEU A 93 -2.60 4.66 -9.71
C LEU A 93 -3.12 3.59 -10.68
N VAL A 94 -2.51 2.40 -10.67
CA VAL A 94 -2.98 1.28 -11.49
C VAL A 94 -4.39 0.86 -11.08
N ALA A 95 -4.67 0.75 -9.78
CA ALA A 95 -6.01 0.45 -9.28
C ALA A 95 -7.05 1.49 -9.71
N THR A 96 -6.70 2.78 -9.69
CA THR A 96 -7.57 3.85 -10.19
C THR A 96 -7.86 3.70 -11.69
N TYR A 97 -6.85 3.35 -12.49
CA TYR A 97 -7.02 3.07 -13.91
C TYR A 97 -7.95 1.88 -14.12
N VAL A 98 -7.70 0.75 -13.45
CA VAL A 98 -8.53 -0.44 -13.55
C VAL A 98 -9.98 -0.14 -13.20
N HIS A 99 -10.24 0.58 -12.11
CA HIS A 99 -11.60 0.98 -11.71
C HIS A 99 -12.34 1.84 -12.75
N ARG A 100 -11.61 2.64 -13.52
CA ARG A 100 -12.22 3.47 -14.57
C ARG A 100 -12.55 2.70 -15.84
N VAL A 101 -11.75 1.68 -16.13
CA VAL A 101 -11.89 0.89 -17.38
C VAL A 101 -12.85 -0.28 -17.17
N VAL A 102 -12.78 -0.92 -15.99
CA VAL A 102 -13.59 -2.11 -15.66
C VAL A 102 -14.78 -1.69 -14.81
N GLN A 103 -15.98 -1.75 -15.40
CA GLN A 103 -17.24 -1.49 -14.70
C GLN A 103 -17.95 -2.81 -14.40
N ASP A 104 -17.45 -3.56 -13.40
CA ASP A 104 -18.13 -4.77 -12.95
C ASP A 104 -18.63 -4.62 -11.51
N PRO A 105 -19.90 -4.21 -11.32
CA PRO A 105 -20.50 -4.09 -10.00
C PRO A 105 -20.85 -5.42 -9.36
N ALA A 106 -20.84 -6.53 -10.11
CA ALA A 106 -21.32 -7.83 -9.60
C ALA A 106 -20.34 -8.49 -8.63
N LEU A 107 -19.04 -8.27 -8.82
CA LEU A 107 -17.99 -8.91 -8.02
C LEU A 107 -17.72 -8.22 -6.67
N PHE A 108 -17.97 -6.92 -6.58
CA PHE A 108 -17.78 -6.13 -5.36
C PHE A 108 -19.01 -5.26 -5.09
N PRO A 109 -20.10 -5.82 -4.55
CA PRO A 109 -21.36 -5.08 -4.36
C PRO A 109 -21.23 -3.87 -3.41
N LEU A 110 -20.20 -3.83 -2.57
CA LEU A 110 -19.90 -2.71 -1.67
C LEU A 110 -18.84 -1.76 -2.23
N GLN A 111 -18.30 -2.02 -3.43
CA GLN A 111 -17.30 -1.16 -4.02
C GLN A 111 -17.97 0.05 -4.68
N PRO A 112 -17.57 1.28 -4.34
CA PRO A 112 -18.05 2.46 -5.05
C PRO A 112 -17.74 2.35 -6.55
N LYS A 113 -18.68 2.77 -7.40
CA LYS A 113 -18.46 2.81 -8.87
C LYS A 113 -17.27 3.70 -9.26
N GLU A 114 -16.99 4.71 -8.46
CA GLU A 114 -15.88 5.63 -8.64
C GLU A 114 -14.65 5.18 -7.82
N PRO A 115 -13.42 5.44 -8.30
CA PRO A 115 -12.19 5.04 -7.62
C PRO A 115 -11.87 5.90 -6.38
N ILE A 116 -12.84 6.07 -5.49
CA ILE A 116 -12.72 6.93 -4.30
C ILE A 116 -11.65 6.36 -3.35
N ILE A 117 -11.70 5.06 -3.09
CA ILE A 117 -10.78 4.41 -2.14
C ILE A 117 -9.32 4.53 -2.59
N PRO A 118 -8.94 4.17 -3.84
CA PRO A 118 -7.57 4.36 -4.31
C PRO A 118 -7.10 5.81 -4.23
N VAL A 119 -7.97 6.77 -4.58
CA VAL A 119 -7.62 8.20 -4.56
C VAL A 119 -7.39 8.70 -3.12
N VAL A 120 -8.25 8.31 -2.18
CA VAL A 120 -8.07 8.64 -0.75
C VAL A 120 -6.78 8.04 -0.21
N VAL A 121 -6.51 6.75 -0.50
CA VAL A 121 -5.28 6.08 -0.06
C VAL A 121 -4.04 6.75 -0.65
N MET A 122 -4.07 7.18 -1.92
CA MET A 122 -2.98 7.98 -2.51
C MET A 122 -2.74 9.28 -1.74
N GLY A 123 -3.79 10.01 -1.40
CA GLY A 123 -3.69 11.25 -0.61
C GLY A 123 -3.03 10.98 0.76
N LEU A 124 -3.43 9.91 1.44
CA LEU A 124 -2.82 9.50 2.70
C LEU A 124 -1.35 9.10 2.53
N CYS A 125 -1.00 8.40 1.44
CA CYS A 125 0.39 8.05 1.13
C CYS A 125 1.25 9.28 0.86
N ILE A 126 0.76 10.29 0.13
CA ILE A 126 1.44 11.57 -0.09
C ILE A 126 1.71 12.26 1.26
N TYR A 127 0.72 12.25 2.15
CA TYR A 127 0.88 12.79 3.49
C TYR A 127 1.96 12.05 4.30
N LEU A 128 2.01 10.71 4.21
CA LEU A 128 3.05 9.89 4.84
C LEU A 128 4.45 10.16 4.27
N ILE A 129 4.58 10.40 2.97
CA ILE A 129 5.86 10.79 2.36
C ILE A 129 6.35 12.10 2.97
N TRP A 130 5.47 13.05 3.15
CA TRP A 130 5.81 14.35 3.74
C TRP A 130 6.16 14.24 5.23
N ARG A 131 5.32 13.57 6.04
CA ARG A 131 5.43 13.52 7.51
C ARG A 131 6.33 12.39 8.04
N GLY A 132 6.56 11.35 7.25
CA GLY A 132 7.28 10.15 7.68
C GLY A 132 6.39 9.12 8.37
N SER A 133 7.00 8.25 9.17
CA SER A 133 6.37 7.08 9.77
C SER A 133 5.46 7.36 10.97
N GLY A 134 5.64 8.49 11.65
CA GLY A 134 4.88 8.84 12.85
C GLY A 134 5.21 8.00 14.08
N ALA A 135 4.32 8.06 15.09
CA ALA A 135 4.46 7.29 16.31
C ALA A 135 4.42 5.76 16.08
N TRP A 136 4.91 4.99 17.05
CA TRP A 136 4.92 3.52 17.06
C TRP A 136 5.60 2.90 15.82
N SER A 137 6.65 3.56 15.30
CA SER A 137 7.38 3.09 14.14
C SER A 137 8.78 2.60 14.48
N LEU A 138 9.28 1.64 13.69
CA LEU A 138 10.68 1.20 13.77
C LEU A 138 11.64 2.31 13.33
N ASP A 139 11.18 3.27 12.53
CA ASP A 139 11.97 4.41 12.09
C ASP A 139 12.29 5.39 13.23
N LEU A 140 11.49 5.39 14.32
CA LEU A 140 11.73 6.21 15.51
C LEU A 140 12.82 5.67 16.43
N ARG A 141 13.22 4.40 16.27
CA ARG A 141 14.21 3.82 17.18
C ARG A 141 15.57 4.51 16.99
N PRO A 142 16.21 4.98 18.08
CA PRO A 142 17.55 5.54 17.99
C PRO A 142 18.51 4.48 17.44
N ARG A 143 19.36 4.87 16.51
CA ARG A 143 20.48 4.01 16.10
C ARG A 143 21.45 3.97 17.28
N VAL A 144 21.69 2.79 17.80
CA VAL A 144 22.89 2.56 18.62
C VAL A 144 24.05 2.70 17.66
N VAL A 145 24.74 3.85 17.71
CA VAL A 145 26.03 4.01 17.06
C VAL A 145 27.01 3.27 17.96
N PRO A 146 27.72 2.23 17.48
CA PRO A 146 28.81 1.66 18.25
C PRO A 146 29.83 2.76 18.46
N THR A 147 30.10 3.11 19.71
CA THR A 147 31.25 3.92 20.07
C THR A 147 32.48 3.06 19.85
N GLU A 148 33.27 3.41 18.81
CA GLU A 148 34.63 2.90 18.66
C GLU A 148 35.52 3.46 19.75
#